data_cd7184b85d64a9d6c3a4f478c217b9e9
#
_entry.id   cd7184b85d64a9d6c3a4f478c217b9e9
#
_cell.length_a   1.000
_cell.length_b   1.000
_cell.length_c   1.000
_cell.angle_alpha   90.00
_cell.angle_beta   90.00
_cell.angle_gamma   90.00
#
_symmetry.space_group_name_H-M   'P 1'
#
loop_
_entity.id
_entity.type
_entity.pdbx_description
1 polymer ?
#
loop_
_entity_poly.entity_id
_entity_poly.type
_entity_poly.pdbx_seq_one_letter_code
_entity_poly.pdbx_strand_id
1 'polypeptide(L)'
;EIDPDGVFLSNGPGDPEGLPYAIETIRSLLGDYPIFGICLGHQLTGLALGGATEKLKFGHHGGNHPVMNTRTGKVEISVQNHCYAVVPDSFETDQVEPYFINLNDQTLEGLYHKEIPLFTVQFHPEAAPGPNDFTFLFDDFARMIRSGKPLPEVPQIREKPAEV
;
A
#
# COMPACT_ATOMS: atom_id res chain seq x y z
N GLU A 1 25.95 -7.52 -10.21
CA GLU A 1 24.47 -7.47 -10.09
C GLU A 1 24.10 -7.76 -8.65
N ILE A 2 23.19 -6.96 -8.08
CA ILE A 2 22.58 -7.23 -6.79
C ILE A 2 21.46 -8.23 -7.11
N ASP A 3 21.44 -9.37 -6.43
CA ASP A 3 20.36 -10.36 -6.52
C ASP A 3 19.61 -10.34 -5.19
N PRO A 4 18.63 -9.42 -4.99
CA PRO A 4 18.00 -9.21 -3.70
C PRO A 4 16.91 -10.26 -3.45
N ASP A 5 16.64 -10.59 -2.20
CA ASP A 5 15.52 -11.45 -1.80
C ASP A 5 14.16 -10.70 -1.84
N GLY A 6 14.16 -9.38 -1.91
CA GLY A 6 12.99 -8.52 -2.00
C GLY A 6 13.34 -7.06 -2.22
N VAL A 7 12.37 -6.26 -2.63
CA VAL A 7 12.53 -4.84 -2.97
C VAL A 7 11.67 -3.99 -2.05
N PHE A 8 12.32 -3.07 -1.33
CA PHE A 8 11.63 -2.09 -0.50
C PHE A 8 11.70 -0.72 -1.18
N LEU A 9 10.54 -0.11 -1.44
CA LEU A 9 10.41 1.20 -2.05
C LEU A 9 10.09 2.24 -0.97
N SER A 10 11.07 3.06 -0.66
CA SER A 10 10.94 4.07 0.40
C SER A 10 10.02 5.22 0.00
N ASN A 11 9.64 6.01 1.00
CA ASN A 11 9.03 7.31 0.82
C ASN A 11 9.97 8.30 0.11
N GLY A 12 9.40 9.38 -0.41
CA GLY A 12 10.14 10.46 -1.06
C GLY A 12 9.21 11.63 -1.39
N PRO A 13 9.77 12.79 -1.74
CA PRO A 13 9.02 13.98 -2.12
C PRO A 13 8.69 14.00 -3.61
N GLY A 14 7.73 14.85 -3.98
CA GLY A 14 7.47 15.25 -5.34
C GLY A 14 6.25 14.59 -5.97
N ASP A 15 6.12 14.84 -7.27
CA ASP A 15 5.07 14.29 -8.11
C ASP A 15 5.52 12.91 -8.61
N PRO A 16 4.75 11.82 -8.34
CA PRO A 16 5.14 10.49 -8.78
C PRO A 16 5.22 10.35 -10.30
N GLU A 17 4.40 11.07 -11.07
CA GLU A 17 4.42 11.05 -12.54
C GLU A 17 5.70 11.68 -13.12
N GLY A 18 6.40 12.50 -12.33
CA GLY A 18 7.70 13.07 -12.70
C GLY A 18 8.86 12.07 -12.70
N LEU A 19 8.63 10.81 -12.33
CA LEU A 19 9.65 9.77 -12.17
C LEU A 19 9.44 8.56 -13.10
N PRO A 20 9.31 8.75 -14.43
CA PRO A 20 9.00 7.65 -15.35
C PRO A 20 10.03 6.52 -15.32
N TYR A 21 11.30 6.83 -15.10
CA TYR A 21 12.37 5.82 -14.99
C TYR A 21 12.18 4.89 -13.79
N ALA A 22 11.66 5.43 -12.67
CA ALA A 22 11.39 4.63 -11.48
C ALA A 22 10.16 3.74 -11.68
N ILE A 23 9.12 4.27 -12.33
CA ILE A 23 7.90 3.51 -12.69
C ILE A 23 8.27 2.33 -13.59
N GLU A 24 9.07 2.54 -14.65
CA GLU A 24 9.53 1.48 -15.55
C GLU A 24 10.41 0.44 -14.84
N THR A 25 11.29 0.90 -13.93
CA THR A 25 12.10 -0.02 -13.13
C THR A 25 11.22 -0.91 -12.25
N ILE A 26 10.26 -0.32 -11.52
CA ILE A 26 9.33 -1.10 -10.69
C ILE A 26 8.53 -2.08 -11.56
N ARG A 27 8.02 -1.63 -12.72
CA ARG A 27 7.29 -2.48 -13.66
C ARG A 27 8.09 -3.71 -14.09
N SER A 28 9.39 -3.54 -14.30
CA SER A 28 10.28 -4.66 -14.69
C SER A 28 10.57 -5.64 -13.55
N LEU A 29 10.27 -5.29 -12.29
CA LEU A 29 10.49 -6.13 -11.11
C LEU A 29 9.21 -6.84 -10.64
N LEU A 30 8.04 -6.45 -11.19
CA LEU A 30 6.76 -7.03 -10.80
C LEU A 30 6.72 -8.54 -11.09
N GLY A 31 6.42 -9.33 -10.07
CA GLY A 31 6.34 -10.78 -10.14
C GLY A 31 7.67 -11.50 -9.94
N ASP A 32 8.80 -10.85 -10.20
CA ASP A 32 10.14 -11.45 -10.00
C ASP A 32 10.61 -11.35 -8.56
N TYR A 33 10.20 -10.29 -7.84
CA TYR A 33 10.60 -10.03 -6.47
C TYR A 33 9.40 -9.68 -5.58
N PRO A 34 9.42 -10.06 -4.28
CA PRO A 34 8.53 -9.48 -3.28
C PRO A 34 8.75 -7.97 -3.16
N ILE A 35 7.66 -7.18 -3.22
CA ILE A 35 7.73 -5.72 -3.18
C ILE A 35 6.89 -5.17 -2.03
N PHE A 36 7.47 -4.27 -1.24
CA PHE A 36 6.77 -3.42 -0.27
C PHE A 36 7.08 -1.95 -0.55
N GLY A 37 6.04 -1.12 -0.76
CA GLY A 37 6.17 0.30 -1.04
C GLY A 37 5.51 1.18 0.01
N ILE A 38 6.17 2.29 0.40
CA ILE A 38 5.68 3.28 1.36
C ILE A 38 5.58 4.65 0.70
N CYS A 39 4.46 5.34 0.87
CA CYS A 39 4.18 6.71 0.44
C CYS A 39 4.49 6.93 -1.05
N LEU A 40 5.59 7.55 -1.43
CA LEU A 40 5.99 7.66 -2.84
C LEU A 40 6.16 6.27 -3.50
N GLY A 41 6.71 5.29 -2.76
CA GLY A 41 6.82 3.91 -3.24
C GLY A 41 5.46 3.26 -3.55
N HIS A 42 4.42 3.58 -2.77
CA HIS A 42 3.04 3.18 -3.06
C HIS A 42 2.53 3.81 -4.37
N GLN A 43 2.71 5.12 -4.53
CA GLN A 43 2.26 5.87 -5.71
C GLN A 43 2.94 5.38 -7.00
N LEU A 44 4.26 5.21 -6.96
CA LEU A 44 5.04 4.67 -8.09
C LEU A 44 4.63 3.24 -8.45
N THR A 45 4.34 2.41 -7.44
CA THR A 45 3.85 1.05 -7.66
C THR A 45 2.45 1.06 -8.28
N GLY A 46 1.55 1.94 -7.83
CA GLY A 46 0.24 2.13 -8.44
C GLY A 46 0.35 2.47 -9.92
N LEU A 47 1.22 3.42 -10.29
CA LEU A 47 1.50 3.77 -11.69
C LEU A 47 2.16 2.61 -12.47
N ALA A 48 3.06 1.85 -11.86
CA ALA A 48 3.70 0.69 -12.49
C ALA A 48 2.69 -0.43 -12.80
N LEU A 49 1.65 -0.58 -11.96
CA LEU A 49 0.53 -1.52 -12.15
C LEU A 49 -0.52 -1.02 -13.17
N GLY A 50 -0.32 0.15 -13.76
CA GLY A 50 -1.23 0.72 -14.76
C GLY A 50 -2.34 1.60 -14.19
N GLY A 51 -2.31 1.91 -12.91
CA GLY A 51 -3.20 2.87 -12.27
C GLY A 51 -2.83 4.31 -12.56
N ALA A 52 -3.58 5.24 -11.97
CA ALA A 52 -3.36 6.68 -12.05
C ALA A 52 -3.17 7.30 -10.67
N THR A 53 -2.56 8.47 -10.63
CA THR A 53 -2.47 9.28 -9.42
C THR A 53 -3.19 10.62 -9.59
N GLU A 54 -3.61 11.20 -8.47
CA GLU A 54 -4.20 12.53 -8.46
C GLU A 54 -3.60 13.38 -7.34
N LYS A 55 -3.58 14.69 -7.56
CA LYS A 55 -3.16 15.64 -6.53
C LYS A 55 -4.35 16.00 -5.65
N LEU A 56 -4.25 15.68 -4.37
CA LEU A 56 -5.25 16.06 -3.38
C LEU A 56 -5.26 17.57 -3.16
N LYS A 57 -6.45 18.14 -2.95
CA LYS A 57 -6.61 19.58 -2.75
C LYS A 57 -5.83 20.11 -1.55
N PHE A 58 -5.77 19.36 -0.46
CA PHE A 58 -5.13 19.74 0.80
C PHE A 58 -4.01 18.78 1.22
N GLY A 59 -3.94 17.59 0.61
CA GLY A 59 -3.08 16.50 1.06
C GLY A 59 -3.50 15.93 2.41
N HIS A 60 -2.76 14.92 2.86
CA HIS A 60 -2.91 14.34 4.19
C HIS A 60 -1.65 14.60 5.00
N HIS A 61 -1.80 15.22 6.15
CA HIS A 61 -0.69 15.61 7.02
C HIS A 61 -1.06 15.40 8.49
N GLY A 62 -0.19 14.77 9.26
CA GLY A 62 -0.36 14.54 10.70
C GLY A 62 -0.48 13.08 11.11
N GLY A 63 -0.59 12.83 12.40
CA GLY A 63 -0.59 11.48 12.99
C GLY A 63 -1.96 11.06 13.54
N ASN A 64 -3.05 11.47 12.92
CA ASN A 64 -4.42 11.26 13.42
C ASN A 64 -5.42 10.85 12.33
N HIS A 65 -4.94 10.22 11.24
CA HIS A 65 -5.79 9.76 10.16
C HIS A 65 -6.22 8.31 10.39
N PRO A 66 -7.53 8.05 10.57
CA PRO A 66 -8.03 6.69 10.71
C PRO A 66 -8.03 5.99 9.35
N VAL A 67 -7.39 4.83 9.27
CA VAL A 67 -7.40 3.97 8.09
C VAL A 67 -7.96 2.60 8.44
N MET A 68 -8.78 2.07 7.56
CA MET A 68 -9.37 0.75 7.70
C MET A 68 -8.65 -0.26 6.81
N ASN A 69 -8.21 -1.35 7.40
CA ASN A 69 -7.73 -2.51 6.66
C ASN A 69 -8.94 -3.22 6.02
N THR A 70 -9.03 -3.22 4.70
CA THR A 70 -10.17 -3.78 3.95
C THR A 70 -10.32 -5.29 4.11
N ARG A 71 -9.21 -5.98 4.40
CA ARG A 71 -9.16 -7.43 4.55
C ARG A 71 -9.65 -7.91 5.91
N THR A 72 -9.50 -7.08 6.95
CA THR A 72 -9.83 -7.45 8.34
C THR A 72 -10.95 -6.60 8.95
N GLY A 73 -11.26 -5.45 8.35
CA GLY A 73 -12.17 -4.44 8.91
C GLY A 73 -11.60 -3.68 10.12
N LYS A 74 -10.33 -3.93 10.51
CA LYS A 74 -9.70 -3.26 11.63
C LYS A 74 -9.36 -1.82 11.26
N VAL A 75 -9.64 -0.89 12.18
CA VAL A 75 -9.31 0.53 12.05
C VAL A 75 -8.14 0.87 12.95
N GLU A 76 -7.16 1.58 12.40
CA GLU A 76 -5.95 2.00 13.08
C GLU A 76 -5.64 3.46 12.73
N ILE A 77 -4.85 4.13 13.56
CA ILE A 77 -4.48 5.53 13.34
C ILE A 77 -3.12 5.59 12.65
N SER A 78 -3.08 6.28 11.51
CA SER A 78 -1.89 6.41 10.67
C SER A 78 -1.24 7.78 10.74
N VAL A 79 0.05 7.80 10.38
CA VAL A 79 0.83 9.02 10.15
C VAL A 79 0.86 9.30 8.65
N GLN A 80 0.46 10.51 8.26
CA GLN A 80 0.30 10.93 6.87
C GLN A 80 1.19 12.14 6.56
N ASN A 81 1.83 12.14 5.41
CA ASN A 81 2.55 13.30 4.87
C ASN A 81 2.68 13.20 3.35
N HIS A 82 1.57 13.43 2.64
CA HIS A 82 1.54 13.35 1.18
C HIS A 82 0.50 14.29 0.57
N CYS A 83 0.73 14.68 -0.69
CA CYS A 83 -0.16 15.53 -1.49
C CYS A 83 -0.76 14.80 -2.70
N TYR A 84 -0.32 13.60 -3.00
CA TYR A 84 -0.83 12.76 -4.09
C TYR A 84 -1.41 11.49 -3.53
N ALA A 85 -2.39 10.92 -4.22
CA ALA A 85 -2.99 9.63 -3.91
C ALA A 85 -3.16 8.80 -5.19
N VAL A 86 -3.16 7.49 -5.05
CA VAL A 86 -3.51 6.56 -6.14
C VAL A 86 -5.03 6.53 -6.27
N VAL A 87 -5.54 6.62 -7.51
CA VAL A 87 -6.97 6.57 -7.81
C VAL A 87 -7.46 5.11 -7.77
N PRO A 88 -8.39 4.74 -6.87
CA PRO A 88 -8.79 3.34 -6.67
C PRO A 88 -9.30 2.66 -7.93
N ASP A 89 -10.17 3.34 -8.68
CA ASP A 89 -10.88 2.79 -9.86
C ASP A 89 -10.09 2.95 -11.16
N SER A 90 -8.78 3.26 -11.08
CA SER A 90 -7.95 3.46 -12.27
C SER A 90 -7.30 2.19 -12.83
N PHE A 91 -7.39 1.07 -12.12
CA PHE A 91 -6.79 -0.20 -12.53
C PHE A 91 -7.69 -0.95 -13.51
N GLU A 92 -7.10 -1.44 -14.63
CA GLU A 92 -7.81 -2.25 -15.62
C GLU A 92 -7.90 -3.75 -15.27
N THR A 93 -7.43 -4.13 -14.08
CA THR A 93 -7.35 -5.50 -13.60
C THR A 93 -8.04 -5.68 -12.25
N ASP A 94 -8.62 -6.87 -12.04
CA ASP A 94 -9.19 -7.28 -10.77
C ASP A 94 -8.15 -7.95 -9.82
N GLN A 95 -6.88 -7.96 -10.21
CA GLN A 95 -5.79 -8.52 -9.41
C GLN A 95 -5.25 -7.54 -8.37
N VAL A 96 -5.45 -6.23 -8.57
CA VAL A 96 -5.06 -5.16 -7.64
C VAL A 96 -6.25 -4.81 -6.77
N GLU A 97 -6.10 -4.95 -5.47
CA GLU A 97 -7.15 -4.70 -4.50
C GLU A 97 -6.74 -3.61 -3.48
N PRO A 98 -7.69 -2.81 -3.02
CA PRO A 98 -7.46 -1.93 -1.87
C PRO A 98 -7.03 -2.73 -0.64
N TYR A 99 -5.97 -2.29 0.03
CA TYR A 99 -5.51 -2.87 1.29
C TYR A 99 -5.93 -2.01 2.48
N PHE A 100 -5.81 -0.68 2.34
CA PHE A 100 -6.24 0.29 3.33
C PHE A 100 -7.02 1.44 2.68
N ILE A 101 -8.03 1.94 3.39
CA ILE A 101 -8.86 3.08 2.98
C ILE A 101 -8.90 4.09 4.12
N ASN A 102 -8.74 5.38 3.80
CA ASN A 102 -8.92 6.48 4.74
C ASN A 102 -10.41 6.65 5.08
N LEU A 103 -10.74 6.68 6.35
CA LEU A 103 -12.14 6.81 6.77
C LEU A 103 -12.67 8.25 6.72
N ASN A 104 -11.79 9.26 6.57
CA ASN A 104 -12.21 10.64 6.47
C ASN A 104 -12.76 11.01 5.08
N ASP A 105 -12.13 10.48 4.02
CA ASP A 105 -12.44 10.89 2.64
C ASP A 105 -12.45 9.75 1.62
N GLN A 106 -12.26 8.51 2.06
CA GLN A 106 -12.27 7.28 1.25
C GLN A 106 -11.11 7.19 0.26
N THR A 107 -10.04 7.96 0.42
CA THR A 107 -8.83 7.81 -0.39
C THR A 107 -8.19 6.44 -0.18
N LEU A 108 -7.53 5.93 -1.23
CA LEU A 108 -6.79 4.68 -1.19
C LEU A 108 -5.50 4.88 -0.38
N GLU A 109 -5.38 4.14 0.70
CA GLU A 109 -4.23 4.23 1.63
C GLU A 109 -3.30 3.02 1.56
N GLY A 110 -3.57 2.10 0.69
CA GLY A 110 -2.74 0.94 0.42
C GLY A 110 -3.39 0.02 -0.59
N LEU A 111 -2.56 -0.72 -1.31
CA LEU A 111 -2.99 -1.77 -2.24
C LEU A 111 -2.20 -3.05 -2.03
N TYR A 112 -2.75 -4.15 -2.47
CA TYR A 112 -2.05 -5.43 -2.59
C TYR A 112 -2.43 -6.13 -3.89
N HIS A 113 -1.58 -7.04 -4.34
CA HIS A 113 -1.84 -7.86 -5.52
C HIS A 113 -2.19 -9.29 -5.10
N LYS A 114 -3.19 -9.90 -5.73
CA LYS A 114 -3.68 -11.24 -5.37
C LYS A 114 -2.72 -12.36 -5.74
N GLU A 115 -1.96 -12.21 -6.82
CA GLU A 115 -1.18 -13.30 -7.43
C GLU A 115 0.33 -13.16 -7.22
N ILE A 116 0.86 -11.92 -7.14
CA ILE A 116 2.28 -11.67 -6.93
C ILE A 116 2.55 -11.14 -5.51
N PRO A 117 3.74 -11.39 -4.95
CA PRO A 117 4.09 -10.95 -3.61
C PRO A 117 4.32 -9.43 -3.55
N LEU A 118 3.23 -8.65 -3.53
CA LEU A 118 3.27 -7.21 -3.54
C LEU A 118 2.18 -6.63 -2.64
N PHE A 119 2.56 -5.69 -1.78
CA PHE A 119 1.64 -4.75 -1.14
C PHE A 119 2.32 -3.40 -0.90
N THR A 120 1.52 -2.36 -0.72
CA THR A 120 2.00 -1.00 -0.47
C THR A 120 1.07 -0.25 0.46
N VAL A 121 1.60 0.80 1.11
CA VAL A 121 0.83 1.71 1.95
C VAL A 121 1.17 3.17 1.64
N GLN A 122 0.17 4.04 1.68
CA GLN A 122 0.33 5.47 1.45
C GLN A 122 0.86 6.20 2.70
N PHE A 123 0.48 5.72 3.88
CA PHE A 123 0.90 6.26 5.18
C PHE A 123 2.31 5.78 5.58
N HIS A 124 2.80 6.30 6.71
CA HIS A 124 4.13 5.99 7.25
C HIS A 124 4.05 4.97 8.39
N PRO A 125 4.21 3.65 8.11
CA PRO A 125 4.14 2.60 9.13
C PRO A 125 5.33 2.59 10.08
N GLU A 126 6.43 3.24 9.71
CA GLU A 126 7.60 3.45 10.55
C GLU A 126 7.36 4.42 11.71
N ALA A 127 6.30 5.24 11.62
CA ALA A 127 5.69 6.06 12.67
C ALA A 127 6.66 6.77 13.63
N ALA A 128 7.52 7.63 13.11
CA ALA A 128 8.45 8.40 13.92
C ALA A 128 8.30 9.93 13.68
N PRO A 129 7.52 10.65 14.48
CA PRO A 129 6.73 10.26 15.66
C PRO A 129 5.32 9.78 15.29
N GLY A 130 4.76 8.83 16.03
CA GLY A 130 3.37 8.39 15.85
C GLY A 130 3.04 7.04 16.45
N PRO A 131 1.78 6.56 16.29
CA PRO A 131 1.37 5.23 16.74
C PRO A 131 2.11 4.12 15.99
N ASN A 132 2.45 3.04 16.70
CA ASN A 132 3.20 1.90 16.15
C ASN A 132 2.28 0.75 15.69
N ASP A 133 1.05 1.05 15.34
CA ASP A 133 0.01 0.05 15.05
C ASP A 133 0.30 -0.75 13.78
N PHE A 134 1.15 -0.24 12.88
CA PHE A 134 1.46 -0.81 11.58
C PHE A 134 2.78 -1.57 11.47
N THR A 135 3.48 -1.79 12.57
CA THR A 135 4.77 -2.51 12.55
C THR A 135 4.66 -3.93 11.99
N PHE A 136 3.48 -4.56 12.09
CA PHE A 136 3.20 -5.88 11.52
C PHE A 136 3.42 -5.95 10.00
N LEU A 137 3.34 -4.84 9.28
CA LEU A 137 3.56 -4.79 7.83
C LEU A 137 5.01 -5.19 7.47
N PHE A 138 5.98 -4.86 8.31
CA PHE A 138 7.37 -5.29 8.12
C PHE A 138 7.52 -6.80 8.32
N ASP A 139 6.78 -7.40 9.27
CA ASP A 139 6.74 -8.84 9.47
C ASP A 139 6.07 -9.55 8.29
N ASP A 140 5.01 -8.96 7.74
CA ASP A 140 4.32 -9.46 6.53
C ASP A 140 5.26 -9.43 5.33
N PHE A 141 6.01 -8.35 5.14
CA PHE A 141 7.01 -8.27 4.08
C PHE A 141 8.11 -9.32 4.24
N ALA A 142 8.67 -9.46 5.44
CA ALA A 142 9.65 -10.50 5.74
C ALA A 142 9.10 -11.93 5.51
N ARG A 143 7.80 -12.14 5.74
CA ARG A 143 7.13 -13.40 5.42
C ARG A 143 7.00 -13.62 3.92
N MET A 144 6.63 -12.58 3.16
CA MET A 144 6.57 -12.64 1.70
C MET A 144 7.93 -12.97 1.09
N ILE A 145 9.01 -12.35 1.57
CA ILE A 145 10.38 -12.66 1.15
C ILE A 145 10.69 -14.16 1.36
N ARG A 146 10.42 -14.69 2.56
CA ARG A 146 10.71 -16.10 2.88
C ARG A 146 9.88 -17.10 2.10
N SER A 147 8.64 -16.73 1.75
CA SER A 147 7.69 -17.66 1.10
C SER A 147 7.66 -17.53 -0.42
N GLY A 148 8.05 -16.38 -0.98
CA GLY A 148 7.84 -16.03 -2.39
C GLY A 148 6.36 -15.92 -2.79
N LYS A 149 5.44 -15.76 -1.81
CA LYS A 149 3.98 -15.78 -2.03
C LYS A 149 3.36 -14.43 -1.68
N PRO A 150 2.21 -14.07 -2.30
CA PRO A 150 1.43 -12.90 -1.90
C PRO A 150 0.96 -12.99 -0.46
N LEU A 151 0.37 -11.90 0.05
CA LEU A 151 -0.25 -11.89 1.37
C LEU A 151 -1.26 -13.05 1.49
N PRO A 152 -1.24 -13.82 2.61
CA PRO A 152 -2.14 -14.94 2.79
C PRO A 152 -3.60 -14.46 2.82
N GLU A 153 -4.52 -15.27 2.31
CA GLU A 153 -5.95 -14.98 2.45
C GLU A 153 -6.31 -14.85 3.95
N VAL A 154 -7.01 -13.77 4.29
CA VAL A 154 -7.56 -13.62 5.64
C VAL A 154 -8.87 -14.41 5.68
N PRO A 155 -9.06 -15.30 6.66
CA PRO A 155 -10.36 -15.95 6.82
C PRO A 155 -11.44 -14.88 6.95
N GLN A 156 -12.44 -14.90 6.05
CA GLN A 156 -13.56 -13.98 6.14
C GLN A 156 -14.13 -14.06 7.56
N ILE A 157 -14.17 -12.92 8.24
CA ILE A 157 -14.89 -12.82 9.51
C ILE A 157 -16.35 -13.08 9.14
N ARG A 158 -16.84 -14.28 9.44
CA ARG A 158 -18.28 -14.57 9.31
C ARG A 158 -18.99 -13.58 10.21
N GLU A 159 -19.70 -12.64 9.62
CA GLU A 159 -20.67 -11.83 10.38
C GLU A 159 -21.52 -12.82 11.17
N LYS A 160 -21.46 -12.72 12.51
CA LYS A 160 -22.44 -13.43 13.33
C LYS A 160 -23.80 -12.87 12.92
N PRO A 161 -24.78 -13.71 12.53
CA PRO A 161 -26.12 -13.23 12.32
C PRO A 161 -26.56 -12.49 13.58
N ALA A 162 -27.07 -11.26 13.40
CA ALA A 162 -27.64 -10.49 14.48
C ALA A 162 -28.75 -11.38 15.12
N GLU A 163 -28.51 -11.82 16.35
CA GLU A 163 -29.57 -12.43 17.15
C GLU A 163 -30.63 -11.35 17.42
N VAL A 164 -31.82 -11.56 16.87
CA VAL A 164 -33.01 -10.74 17.07
C VAL A 164 -33.65 -11.09 18.43
#